data_d3a8c28468ab5f7442328cb194b6fc50
#
_entry.id   d3a8c28468ab5f7442328cb194b6fc50
#
_cell.length_a   1.000
_cell.length_b   1.000
_cell.length_c   1.000
_cell.angle_alpha   90.00
_cell.angle_beta   90.00
_cell.angle_gamma   90.00
#
_symmetry.space_group_name_H-M   'P 1'
#
loop_
_entity.id
_entity.type
_entity.pdbx_description
1 polymer ?
#
loop_
_entity_poly.entity_id
_entity_poly.type
_entity_poly.pdbx_seq_one_letter_code
_entity_poly.pdbx_strand_id
1 'polypeptide(L)'
;MTFQAIDTLRRIIPSQPSSIDSTLHIWESAVLLPLIEGPKGWEILFELRSSALTWQPGDICFLGGHREDMDRNLSDTALRETSEELGIPQNEFTLLGPLDFFYGVMGPLIYPYVGILPKDCPLTIEQDEVAELFTIPVETLLSLTPKKGKVAIGSKRLEGFPPELETPEKEDWVMQHSYDIYFYRYKERLIWGITARILTQFLERLRKSR
;
A
#
# COMPACT_ATOMS: atom_id res chain seq x y z
N MET A 1 19.73 -8.56 40.76
CA MET A 1 18.73 -9.63 40.63
C MET A 1 19.30 -10.68 39.70
N THR A 2 19.55 -11.88 40.18
CA THR A 2 20.04 -12.99 39.34
C THR A 2 18.83 -13.68 38.71
N PHE A 3 18.70 -13.64 37.38
CA PHE A 3 17.66 -14.40 36.67
C PHE A 3 17.99 -15.90 36.65
N GLN A 4 17.83 -16.59 37.82
CA GLN A 4 18.24 -17.98 37.95
C GLN A 4 17.09 -18.98 37.77
N ALA A 5 15.83 -18.53 37.77
CA ALA A 5 14.69 -19.43 37.65
C ALA A 5 13.99 -19.29 36.33
N ILE A 6 13.82 -20.40 35.60
CA ILE A 6 13.07 -20.50 34.33
C ILE A 6 11.64 -19.95 34.44
N ASP A 7 11.01 -20.10 35.60
CA ASP A 7 9.65 -19.61 35.87
C ASP A 7 9.58 -18.06 35.90
N THR A 8 10.68 -17.41 36.27
CA THR A 8 10.77 -15.94 36.17
C THR A 8 10.82 -15.49 34.71
N LEU A 9 11.59 -16.19 33.88
CA LEU A 9 11.66 -15.90 32.44
C LEU A 9 10.32 -16.14 31.73
N ARG A 10 9.63 -17.25 32.08
CA ARG A 10 8.31 -17.57 31.55
C ARG A 10 7.25 -16.51 31.87
N ARG A 11 7.37 -15.82 33.01
CA ARG A 11 6.46 -14.72 33.36
C ARG A 11 6.77 -13.42 32.64
N ILE A 12 8.03 -13.20 32.27
CA ILE A 12 8.48 -11.98 31.60
C ILE A 12 8.26 -12.07 30.08
N ILE A 13 8.47 -13.28 29.52
CA ILE A 13 8.27 -13.53 28.10
C ILE A 13 6.79 -13.89 27.89
N PRO A 14 6.01 -13.02 27.22
CA PRO A 14 4.60 -13.30 26.98
C PRO A 14 4.42 -14.54 26.10
N SER A 15 3.39 -15.32 26.39
CA SER A 15 2.98 -16.45 25.53
C SER A 15 2.15 -16.02 24.31
N GLN A 16 1.98 -14.71 24.10
CA GLN A 16 1.24 -14.16 22.97
C GLN A 16 2.06 -14.22 21.66
N PRO A 17 1.39 -14.26 20.50
CA PRO A 17 2.07 -14.14 19.22
C PRO A 17 2.94 -12.88 19.18
N SER A 18 4.09 -12.98 18.51
CA SER A 18 4.96 -11.83 18.27
C SER A 18 4.23 -10.77 17.45
N SER A 19 4.44 -9.51 17.79
CA SER A 19 4.01 -8.35 17.01
C SER A 19 5.21 -7.67 16.37
N ILE A 20 4.95 -6.74 15.48
CA ILE A 20 5.99 -5.87 14.92
C ILE A 20 6.54 -4.98 16.05
N ASP A 21 7.86 -4.83 16.10
CA ASP A 21 8.50 -3.94 17.06
C ASP A 21 7.99 -2.50 16.85
N SER A 22 7.33 -1.96 17.87
CA SER A 22 6.72 -0.62 17.81
C SER A 22 7.74 0.52 17.59
N THR A 23 9.02 0.28 17.89
CA THR A 23 10.09 1.28 17.65
C THR A 23 10.39 1.48 16.16
N LEU A 24 9.98 0.53 15.31
CA LEU A 24 10.16 0.63 13.85
C LEU A 24 9.12 1.53 13.18
N HIS A 25 8.11 2.01 13.92
CA HIS A 25 7.01 2.82 13.38
C HIS A 25 6.37 2.23 12.12
N ILE A 26 6.26 0.90 12.09
CA ILE A 26 5.58 0.17 11.02
C ILE A 26 4.13 -0.02 11.40
N TRP A 27 3.23 0.31 10.47
CA TRP A 27 1.79 0.11 10.64
C TRP A 27 1.22 -0.65 9.44
N GLU A 28 0.07 -1.27 9.64
CA GLU A 28 -0.64 -2.00 8.60
C GLU A 28 -1.67 -1.09 7.92
N SER A 29 -1.72 -1.16 6.60
CA SER A 29 -2.73 -0.51 5.77
C SER A 29 -3.24 -1.49 4.74
N ALA A 30 -4.49 -1.33 4.33
CA ALA A 30 -5.05 -2.15 3.26
C ALA A 30 -5.72 -1.26 2.20
N VAL A 31 -5.57 -1.66 0.94
CA VAL A 31 -6.14 -0.94 -0.19
C VAL A 31 -6.97 -1.89 -1.06
N LEU A 32 -8.02 -1.37 -1.66
CA LEU A 32 -8.81 -2.07 -2.65
C LEU A 32 -8.42 -1.60 -4.05
N LEU A 33 -8.08 -2.53 -4.95
CA LEU A 33 -8.05 -2.33 -6.39
C LEU A 33 -9.47 -2.57 -6.91
N PRO A 34 -10.24 -1.49 -7.18
CA PRO A 34 -11.66 -1.63 -7.47
C PRO A 34 -11.89 -1.84 -8.96
N LEU A 35 -12.62 -2.89 -9.30
CA LEU A 35 -13.09 -3.16 -10.65
C LEU A 35 -14.52 -2.67 -10.81
N ILE A 36 -14.78 -1.96 -11.90
CA ILE A 36 -16.13 -1.50 -12.31
C ILE A 36 -16.44 -2.07 -13.70
N GLU A 37 -17.67 -2.51 -13.90
CA GLU A 37 -18.13 -2.90 -15.22
C GLU A 37 -18.43 -1.66 -16.09
N GLY A 38 -17.54 -1.37 -17.01
CA GLY A 38 -17.66 -0.27 -17.96
C GLY A 38 -18.33 -0.69 -19.27
N PRO A 39 -18.58 0.26 -20.19
CA PRO A 39 -19.27 0.01 -21.46
C PRO A 39 -18.55 -0.96 -22.40
N LYS A 40 -17.22 -1.11 -22.23
CA LYS A 40 -16.35 -1.92 -23.09
C LYS A 40 -15.63 -3.02 -22.32
N GLY A 41 -16.09 -3.38 -21.14
CA GLY A 41 -15.49 -4.37 -20.26
C GLY A 41 -15.06 -3.78 -18.93
N TRP A 42 -14.20 -4.49 -18.23
CA TRP A 42 -13.75 -4.07 -16.89
C TRP A 42 -12.84 -2.85 -16.93
N GLU A 43 -13.07 -1.96 -16.00
CA GLU A 43 -12.26 -0.76 -15.76
C GLU A 43 -11.76 -0.79 -14.32
N ILE A 44 -10.58 -0.22 -14.08
CA ILE A 44 -10.05 -0.01 -12.72
C ILE A 44 -10.36 1.41 -12.31
N LEU A 45 -10.94 1.58 -11.12
CA LEU A 45 -11.15 2.86 -10.49
C LEU A 45 -9.88 3.30 -9.77
N PHE A 46 -9.54 4.56 -9.92
CA PHE A 46 -8.46 5.25 -9.21
C PHE A 46 -8.99 6.51 -8.57
N GLU A 47 -8.36 6.93 -7.51
CA GLU A 47 -8.55 8.25 -6.96
C GLU A 47 -7.35 9.16 -7.23
N LEU A 48 -7.62 10.45 -7.38
CA LEU A 48 -6.65 11.52 -7.27
C LEU A 48 -6.81 12.11 -5.87
N ARG A 49 -5.77 12.04 -5.07
CA ARG A 49 -5.77 12.55 -3.70
C ARG A 49 -5.89 14.08 -3.69
N SER A 50 -6.60 14.60 -2.69
CA SER A 50 -6.73 16.04 -2.52
C SER A 50 -5.36 16.72 -2.31
N SER A 51 -5.19 17.88 -2.92
CA SER A 51 -3.99 18.72 -2.71
C SER A 51 -3.90 19.33 -1.30
N ALA A 52 -4.98 19.24 -0.51
CA ALA A 52 -5.03 19.71 0.86
C ALA A 52 -4.42 18.70 1.86
N LEU A 53 -4.22 17.46 1.46
CA LEU A 53 -3.64 16.42 2.30
C LEU A 53 -2.16 16.69 2.60
N THR A 54 -1.74 16.31 3.82
CA THR A 54 -0.33 16.42 4.25
C THR A 54 0.53 15.28 3.72
N TRP A 55 -0.09 14.13 3.40
CA TRP A 55 0.61 12.94 2.89
C TRP A 55 0.22 12.66 1.45
N GLN A 56 1.21 12.65 0.55
CA GLN A 56 1.06 12.38 -0.88
C GLN A 56 -0.05 13.20 -1.57
N PRO A 57 -0.08 14.54 -1.43
CA PRO A 57 -1.08 15.38 -2.08
C PRO A 57 -0.97 15.28 -3.61
N GLY A 58 -2.09 15.10 -4.30
CA GLY A 58 -2.15 15.02 -5.75
C GLY A 58 -1.63 13.72 -6.36
N ASP A 59 -1.30 12.71 -5.56
CA ASP A 59 -0.94 11.39 -6.06
C ASP A 59 -2.18 10.61 -6.50
N ILE A 60 -1.97 9.70 -7.45
CA ILE A 60 -2.99 8.74 -7.88
C ILE A 60 -2.81 7.46 -7.09
N CYS A 61 -3.86 7.01 -6.42
CA CYS A 61 -3.82 5.80 -5.60
C CYS A 61 -5.07 4.93 -5.76
N PHE A 62 -5.03 3.79 -5.10
CA PHE A 62 -6.19 2.96 -4.82
C PHE A 62 -6.81 3.41 -3.50
N LEU A 63 -8.10 3.19 -3.36
CA LEU A 63 -8.85 3.50 -2.15
C LEU A 63 -8.40 2.59 -1.00
N GLY A 64 -8.35 3.15 0.21
CA GLY A 64 -7.93 2.39 1.38
C GLY A 64 -7.15 3.22 2.38
N GLY A 65 -6.88 2.62 3.53
CA GLY A 65 -6.25 3.33 4.64
C GLY A 65 -5.67 2.43 5.72
N HIS A 66 -5.61 2.97 6.91
CA HIS A 66 -5.02 2.34 8.07
C HIS A 66 -5.94 1.28 8.69
N ARG A 67 -5.33 0.21 9.18
CA ARG A 67 -6.04 -0.75 10.00
C ARG A 67 -6.41 -0.14 11.34
N GLU A 68 -7.65 -0.34 11.73
CA GLU A 68 -8.17 0.01 13.05
C GLU A 68 -8.41 -1.25 13.90
N ASP A 69 -8.50 -1.04 15.22
CA ASP A 69 -8.73 -2.14 16.19
C ASP A 69 -10.06 -2.89 15.96
N MET A 70 -11.04 -2.21 15.36
CA MET A 70 -12.33 -2.80 15.01
C MET A 70 -12.29 -3.71 13.78
N ASP A 71 -11.25 -3.61 12.96
CA ASP A 71 -11.10 -4.42 11.76
C ASP A 71 -10.68 -5.85 12.15
N ARG A 72 -11.52 -6.83 11.86
CA ARG A 72 -11.24 -8.24 12.17
C ARG A 72 -10.03 -8.78 11.40
N ASN A 73 -9.83 -8.24 10.20
CA ASN A 73 -8.73 -8.58 9.31
C ASN A 73 -8.49 -7.43 8.29
N LEU A 74 -7.43 -7.54 7.50
CA LEU A 74 -7.04 -6.48 6.55
C LEU A 74 -7.95 -6.35 5.32
N SER A 75 -8.75 -7.37 4.99
CA SER A 75 -9.79 -7.19 3.97
C SER A 75 -10.96 -6.35 4.49
N ASP A 76 -11.29 -6.46 5.79
CA ASP A 76 -12.27 -5.59 6.42
C ASP A 76 -11.79 -4.12 6.38
N THR A 77 -10.50 -3.88 6.65
CA THR A 77 -9.88 -2.54 6.51
C THR A 77 -10.06 -1.98 5.10
N ALA A 78 -9.67 -2.76 4.06
CA ALA A 78 -9.79 -2.31 2.68
C ALA A 78 -11.23 -1.98 2.29
N LEU A 79 -12.19 -2.78 2.73
CA LEU A 79 -13.61 -2.57 2.45
C LEU A 79 -14.20 -1.40 3.26
N ARG A 80 -13.82 -1.22 4.53
CA ARG A 80 -14.28 -0.12 5.37
C ARG A 80 -13.83 1.22 4.80
N GLU A 81 -12.55 1.37 4.57
CA GLU A 81 -11.97 2.59 4.01
C GLU A 81 -12.60 2.94 2.66
N THR A 82 -12.66 1.95 1.74
CA THR A 82 -13.29 2.16 0.43
C THR A 82 -14.77 2.53 0.56
N SER A 83 -15.48 1.94 1.53
CA SER A 83 -16.88 2.26 1.85
C SER A 83 -17.06 3.70 2.31
N GLU A 84 -16.16 4.17 3.16
CA GLU A 84 -16.15 5.54 3.69
C GLU A 84 -15.84 6.56 2.59
N GLU A 85 -14.78 6.33 1.81
CA GLU A 85 -14.36 7.22 0.72
C GLU A 85 -15.37 7.33 -0.42
N LEU A 86 -16.12 6.25 -0.74
CA LEU A 86 -17.09 6.21 -1.84
C LEU A 86 -18.56 6.37 -1.42
N GLY A 87 -18.85 6.28 -0.13
CA GLY A 87 -20.23 6.28 0.37
C GLY A 87 -21.03 5.03 0.00
N ILE A 88 -20.35 3.90 -0.27
CA ILE A 88 -20.99 2.62 -0.66
C ILE A 88 -20.98 1.66 0.54
N PRO A 89 -22.11 1.03 0.92
CA PRO A 89 -22.11 0.03 1.98
C PRO A 89 -21.16 -1.14 1.71
N GLN A 90 -20.39 -1.57 2.73
CA GLN A 90 -19.39 -2.65 2.59
C GLN A 90 -19.93 -3.96 2.01
N ASN A 91 -21.17 -4.29 2.30
CA ASN A 91 -21.83 -5.51 1.82
C ASN A 91 -22.20 -5.50 0.33
N GLU A 92 -22.07 -4.36 -0.33
CA GLU A 92 -22.30 -4.23 -1.78
C GLU A 92 -21.05 -4.53 -2.61
N PHE A 93 -19.88 -4.57 -1.98
CA PHE A 93 -18.65 -4.96 -2.68
C PHE A 93 -18.55 -6.49 -2.81
N THR A 94 -18.05 -6.95 -3.95
CA THR A 94 -17.65 -8.35 -4.11
C THR A 94 -16.14 -8.46 -4.01
N LEU A 95 -15.63 -8.96 -2.88
CA LEU A 95 -14.21 -9.18 -2.70
C LEU A 95 -13.75 -10.40 -3.50
N LEU A 96 -12.75 -10.25 -4.38
CA LEU A 96 -12.19 -11.34 -5.18
C LEU A 96 -11.01 -12.02 -4.47
N GLY A 97 -10.18 -11.27 -3.76
CA GLY A 97 -9.07 -11.82 -2.99
C GLY A 97 -7.85 -10.89 -2.91
N PRO A 98 -6.79 -11.33 -2.20
CA PRO A 98 -5.59 -10.54 -2.00
C PRO A 98 -4.63 -10.61 -3.19
N LEU A 99 -3.83 -9.57 -3.31
CA LEU A 99 -2.55 -9.58 -4.03
C LEU A 99 -1.40 -9.76 -3.01
N ASP A 100 -0.15 -9.85 -3.48
CA ASP A 100 0.98 -9.92 -2.57
C ASP A 100 1.18 -8.55 -1.90
N PHE A 101 1.41 -8.55 -0.59
CA PHE A 101 1.59 -7.32 0.17
C PHE A 101 2.96 -6.67 -0.08
N PHE A 102 3.04 -5.39 0.19
CA PHE A 102 4.25 -4.59 0.02
C PHE A 102 4.72 -4.04 1.36
N TYR A 103 6.03 -4.08 1.54
CA TYR A 103 6.71 -3.38 2.61
C TYR A 103 7.33 -2.10 2.04
N GLY A 104 6.84 -0.96 2.49
CA GLY A 104 7.45 0.33 2.22
C GLY A 104 8.68 0.51 3.10
N VAL A 105 9.79 0.99 2.52
CA VAL A 105 11.09 1.14 3.22
C VAL A 105 11.02 2.04 4.45
N MET A 106 10.06 2.94 4.48
CA MET A 106 9.83 3.93 5.52
C MET A 106 8.34 4.11 5.80
N GLY A 107 7.57 3.03 5.85
CA GLY A 107 6.14 3.22 5.94
C GLY A 107 5.36 1.94 6.18
N PRO A 108 4.08 1.94 5.81
CA PRO A 108 3.17 0.86 6.12
C PRO A 108 3.53 -0.45 5.41
N LEU A 109 3.11 -1.55 6.02
CA LEU A 109 2.82 -2.78 5.33
C LEU A 109 1.50 -2.58 4.59
N ILE A 110 1.52 -2.64 3.26
CA ILE A 110 0.33 -2.41 2.43
C ILE A 110 -0.17 -3.73 1.88
N TYR A 111 -1.42 -4.04 2.20
CA TYR A 111 -2.11 -5.26 1.80
C TYR A 111 -3.16 -4.93 0.73
N PRO A 112 -2.86 -5.17 -0.56
CA PRO A 112 -3.82 -4.90 -1.62
C PRO A 112 -4.79 -6.06 -1.81
N TYR A 113 -6.05 -5.70 -2.01
CA TYR A 113 -7.13 -6.61 -2.37
C TYR A 113 -7.72 -6.21 -3.71
N VAL A 114 -8.33 -7.14 -4.40
CA VAL A 114 -9.10 -6.90 -5.62
C VAL A 114 -10.57 -7.09 -5.29
N GLY A 115 -11.40 -6.15 -5.68
CA GLY A 115 -12.83 -6.22 -5.47
C GLY A 115 -13.62 -5.62 -6.62
N ILE A 116 -14.90 -5.99 -6.72
CA ILE A 116 -15.84 -5.46 -7.70
C ILE A 116 -16.77 -4.50 -6.98
N LEU A 117 -16.93 -3.30 -7.54
CA LEU A 117 -17.94 -2.34 -7.11
C LEU A 117 -19.30 -2.68 -7.72
N PRO A 118 -20.40 -2.33 -7.01
CA PRO A 118 -21.73 -2.49 -7.55
C PRO A 118 -21.90 -1.66 -8.82
N LYS A 119 -22.69 -2.19 -9.76
CA LYS A 119 -23.03 -1.49 -10.99
C LYS A 119 -24.01 -0.35 -10.68
N ASP A 120 -23.81 0.80 -11.34
CA ASP A 120 -24.69 1.96 -11.26
C ASP A 120 -24.84 2.57 -9.85
N CYS A 121 -23.85 2.35 -8.97
CA CYS A 121 -23.86 2.94 -7.64
C CYS A 121 -23.49 4.44 -7.71
N PRO A 122 -24.29 5.32 -7.09
CA PRO A 122 -23.91 6.72 -6.97
C PRO A 122 -22.69 6.84 -6.03
N LEU A 123 -21.57 7.31 -6.58
CA LEU A 123 -20.37 7.56 -5.81
C LEU A 123 -20.49 8.91 -5.12
N THR A 124 -20.33 8.93 -3.81
CA THR A 124 -20.24 10.15 -3.01
C THR A 124 -18.82 10.25 -2.48
N ILE A 125 -18.06 11.20 -3.00
CA ILE A 125 -16.66 11.40 -2.59
C ILE A 125 -16.55 12.36 -1.42
N GLU A 126 -15.66 12.04 -0.49
CA GLU A 126 -15.24 12.97 0.55
C GLU A 126 -14.21 13.95 -0.03
N GLN A 127 -14.67 15.17 -0.34
CA GLN A 127 -13.88 16.16 -1.09
C GLN A 127 -12.59 16.61 -0.39
N ASP A 128 -12.52 16.47 0.93
CA ASP A 128 -11.32 16.81 1.69
C ASP A 128 -10.19 15.80 1.46
N GLU A 129 -10.52 14.55 1.11
CA GLU A 129 -9.56 13.47 0.87
C GLU A 129 -9.38 13.15 -0.61
N VAL A 130 -10.46 13.10 -1.36
CA VAL A 130 -10.49 12.72 -2.78
C VAL A 130 -10.83 13.91 -3.66
N ALA A 131 -9.88 14.34 -4.49
CA ALA A 131 -10.11 15.42 -5.45
C ALA A 131 -10.91 14.95 -6.68
N GLU A 132 -10.67 13.73 -7.14
CA GLU A 132 -11.29 13.18 -8.35
C GLU A 132 -11.27 11.66 -8.32
N LEU A 133 -12.35 11.04 -8.83
CA LEU A 133 -12.38 9.63 -9.19
C LEU A 133 -12.35 9.48 -10.71
N PHE A 134 -11.60 8.52 -11.21
CA PHE A 134 -11.57 8.23 -12.64
C PHE A 134 -11.29 6.75 -12.90
N THR A 135 -11.71 6.27 -14.05
CA THR A 135 -11.49 4.89 -14.46
C THR A 135 -10.54 4.78 -15.65
N ILE A 136 -9.85 3.65 -15.73
CA ILE A 136 -9.06 3.27 -16.90
C ILE A 136 -9.44 1.84 -17.29
N PRO A 137 -9.80 1.59 -18.58
CA PRO A 137 -10.10 0.25 -19.05
C PRO A 137 -8.92 -0.71 -18.85
N VAL A 138 -9.20 -1.91 -18.32
CA VAL A 138 -8.18 -2.95 -18.09
C VAL A 138 -7.41 -3.28 -19.37
N GLU A 139 -8.10 -3.37 -20.53
CA GLU A 139 -7.46 -3.62 -21.81
C GLU A 139 -6.45 -2.51 -22.19
N THR A 140 -6.78 -1.25 -21.87
CA THR A 140 -5.83 -0.14 -22.07
C THR A 140 -4.60 -0.31 -21.19
N LEU A 141 -4.79 -0.61 -19.91
CA LEU A 141 -3.68 -0.83 -18.98
C LEU A 141 -2.81 -2.03 -19.39
N LEU A 142 -3.43 -3.09 -19.89
CA LEU A 142 -2.70 -4.27 -20.41
C LEU A 142 -1.85 -3.93 -21.65
N SER A 143 -2.26 -2.96 -22.45
CA SER A 143 -1.51 -2.50 -23.62
C SER A 143 -0.34 -1.58 -23.26
N LEU A 144 -0.35 -0.97 -22.07
CA LEU A 144 0.72 -0.09 -21.63
C LEU A 144 1.94 -0.89 -21.17
N THR A 145 3.12 -0.38 -21.52
CA THR A 145 4.40 -0.84 -20.95
C THR A 145 4.88 0.18 -19.95
N PRO A 146 5.01 -0.17 -18.66
CA PRO A 146 5.47 0.79 -17.65
C PRO A 146 6.94 1.16 -17.91
N LYS A 147 7.25 2.43 -17.73
CA LYS A 147 8.65 2.86 -17.57
C LYS A 147 9.14 2.44 -16.19
N LYS A 148 10.45 2.25 -16.08
CA LYS A 148 11.11 1.89 -14.83
C LYS A 148 12.15 2.91 -14.46
N GLY A 149 12.18 3.29 -13.18
CA GLY A 149 13.27 4.00 -12.55
C GLY A 149 13.84 3.16 -11.42
N LYS A 150 15.04 3.50 -10.95
CA LYS A 150 15.66 2.83 -9.80
C LYS A 150 15.74 3.77 -8.62
N VAL A 151 15.46 3.25 -7.43
CA VAL A 151 15.70 3.91 -6.15
C VAL A 151 16.67 3.08 -5.36
N ALA A 152 17.69 3.74 -4.79
CA ALA A 152 18.62 3.12 -3.86
C ALA A 152 18.13 3.29 -2.42
N ILE A 153 18.30 2.25 -1.62
CA ILE A 153 18.12 2.27 -0.18
C ILE A 153 19.47 2.11 0.47
N GLY A 154 19.70 2.91 1.48
CA GLY A 154 20.94 2.89 2.21
C GLY A 154 20.79 3.35 3.64
N SER A 155 21.85 3.26 4.39
CA SER A 155 21.95 3.77 5.75
C SER A 155 23.07 4.80 5.84
N LYS A 156 22.86 5.77 6.72
CA LYS A 156 23.88 6.71 7.16
C LYS A 156 23.92 6.65 8.68
N ARG A 157 25.10 6.47 9.23
CA ARG A 157 25.29 6.53 10.68
C ARG A 157 25.08 7.96 11.16
N LEU A 158 24.40 8.09 12.27
CA LEU A 158 24.26 9.35 12.99
C LEU A 158 25.12 9.30 14.24
N GLU A 159 25.01 10.30 15.10
CA GLU A 159 25.74 10.36 16.38
C GLU A 159 25.40 9.19 17.33
N GLY A 160 26.31 8.88 18.25
CA GLY A 160 26.10 7.88 19.30
C GLY A 160 26.60 6.47 18.97
N PHE A 161 27.29 6.27 17.84
CA PHE A 161 27.94 5.00 17.56
C PHE A 161 29.25 4.84 18.39
N PRO A 162 29.52 3.62 18.90
CA PRO A 162 30.81 3.33 19.54
C PRO A 162 32.00 3.57 18.59
N PRO A 163 33.08 4.14 19.07
CA PRO A 163 34.29 4.41 18.24
C PRO A 163 34.81 3.17 17.51
N GLU A 164 34.70 1.99 18.12
CA GLU A 164 35.15 0.70 17.55
C GLU A 164 34.41 0.32 16.28
N LEU A 165 33.15 0.80 16.14
CA LEU A 165 32.34 0.60 14.95
C LEU A 165 32.50 1.70 13.93
N GLU A 166 33.34 2.68 14.25
CA GLU A 166 33.64 3.75 13.37
C GLU A 166 34.64 3.30 12.27
N THR A 167 34.24 3.41 10.98
CA THR A 167 35.11 3.19 9.81
C THR A 167 35.49 4.53 9.17
N PRO A 168 36.68 4.67 8.52
CA PRO A 168 37.08 5.93 7.90
C PRO A 168 36.15 6.47 6.82
N GLU A 169 35.28 5.63 6.25
CA GLU A 169 34.36 5.95 5.14
C GLU A 169 33.01 6.52 5.60
N LYS A 170 32.94 7.15 6.76
CA LYS A 170 31.77 7.36 7.60
C LYS A 170 30.78 8.44 7.20
N GLU A 171 31.15 9.33 6.34
CA GLU A 171 30.30 10.51 6.06
C GLU A 171 29.27 10.29 4.98
N ASP A 172 29.37 9.22 4.21
CA ASP A 172 28.50 8.96 3.07
C ASP A 172 27.44 7.88 3.32
N TRP A 173 26.39 7.95 2.52
CA TRP A 173 25.37 6.93 2.46
C TRP A 173 25.93 5.61 1.96
N VAL A 174 25.74 4.54 2.74
CA VAL A 174 26.06 3.18 2.31
C VAL A 174 24.84 2.58 1.65
N MET A 175 24.88 2.44 0.33
CA MET A 175 23.81 1.79 -0.43
C MET A 175 23.74 0.31 -0.04
N GLN A 176 22.59 -0.13 0.44
CA GLN A 176 22.33 -1.52 0.81
C GLN A 176 21.74 -2.32 -0.35
N HIS A 177 20.71 -1.78 -0.99
CA HIS A 177 20.09 -2.36 -2.18
C HIS A 177 19.38 -1.31 -3.02
N SER A 178 18.91 -1.71 -4.20
CA SER A 178 18.07 -0.88 -5.04
C SER A 178 16.87 -1.69 -5.55
N TYR A 179 15.78 -1.00 -5.86
CA TYR A 179 14.59 -1.60 -6.43
C TYR A 179 14.01 -0.75 -7.54
N ASP A 180 13.20 -1.39 -8.41
CA ASP A 180 12.55 -0.71 -9.51
C ASP A 180 11.27 -0.02 -9.04
N ILE A 181 11.08 1.24 -9.45
CA ILE A 181 9.81 1.96 -9.38
C ILE A 181 9.19 1.95 -10.77
N TYR A 182 7.89 1.67 -10.83
CA TYR A 182 7.12 1.63 -12.08
C TYR A 182 6.36 2.93 -12.30
N PHE A 183 6.22 3.31 -13.59
CA PHE A 183 5.52 4.51 -14.03
C PHE A 183 4.61 4.17 -15.19
N TYR A 184 3.29 4.26 -15.01
CA TYR A 184 2.30 4.18 -16.07
C TYR A 184 1.81 5.57 -16.43
N ARG A 185 1.86 5.90 -17.72
CA ARG A 185 1.30 7.15 -18.21
C ARG A 185 0.04 6.85 -19.02
N TYR A 186 -1.06 7.44 -18.59
CA TYR A 186 -2.33 7.39 -19.30
C TYR A 186 -2.86 8.81 -19.46
N LYS A 187 -2.84 9.33 -20.69
CA LYS A 187 -3.11 10.75 -21.00
C LYS A 187 -2.22 11.66 -20.13
N GLU A 188 -2.83 12.61 -19.41
CA GLU A 188 -2.12 13.53 -18.51
C GLU A 188 -1.78 12.91 -17.14
N ARG A 189 -2.23 11.71 -16.88
CA ARG A 189 -2.10 11.06 -15.59
C ARG A 189 -0.83 10.22 -15.50
N LEU A 190 -0.15 10.31 -14.38
CA LEU A 190 1.02 9.51 -14.05
C LEU A 190 0.73 8.67 -12.82
N ILE A 191 0.59 7.36 -13.00
CA ILE A 191 0.47 6.38 -11.92
C ILE A 191 1.87 5.86 -11.63
N TRP A 192 2.33 5.99 -10.38
CA TRP A 192 3.69 5.64 -10.01
C TRP A 192 3.78 5.01 -8.61
N GLY A 193 4.99 4.66 -8.18
CA GLY A 193 5.24 4.19 -6.81
C GLY A 193 4.54 2.87 -6.47
N ILE A 194 3.94 2.81 -5.28
CA ILE A 194 3.26 1.62 -4.76
C ILE A 194 2.02 1.31 -5.60
N THR A 195 1.25 2.30 -5.98
CA THR A 195 0.06 2.13 -6.82
C THR A 195 0.40 1.46 -8.14
N ALA A 196 1.45 1.94 -8.83
CA ALA A 196 1.93 1.33 -10.07
C ALA A 196 2.46 -0.10 -9.84
N ARG A 197 3.04 -0.37 -8.68
CA ARG A 197 3.54 -1.71 -8.34
C ARG A 197 2.41 -2.70 -8.12
N ILE A 198 1.37 -2.32 -7.38
CA ILE A 198 0.14 -3.11 -7.21
C ILE A 198 -0.53 -3.36 -8.56
N LEU A 199 -0.68 -2.30 -9.36
CA LEU A 199 -1.22 -2.39 -10.71
C LEU A 199 -0.43 -3.38 -11.58
N THR A 200 0.90 -3.28 -11.57
CA THR A 200 1.78 -4.20 -12.33
C THR A 200 1.53 -5.65 -11.94
N GLN A 201 1.47 -5.94 -10.64
CA GLN A 201 1.22 -7.28 -10.13
C GLN A 201 -0.14 -7.84 -10.59
N PHE A 202 -1.19 -7.02 -10.52
CA PHE A 202 -2.53 -7.39 -11.00
C PHE A 202 -2.51 -7.70 -12.52
N LEU A 203 -1.94 -6.79 -13.32
CA LEU A 203 -1.87 -6.96 -14.77
C LEU A 203 -1.01 -8.17 -15.19
N GLU A 204 0.06 -8.47 -14.47
CA GLU A 204 0.87 -9.67 -14.70
C GLU A 204 0.10 -10.96 -14.41
N ARG A 205 -0.73 -11.00 -13.36
CA ARG A 205 -1.63 -12.13 -13.11
C ARG A 205 -2.62 -12.34 -14.26
N LEU A 206 -3.21 -11.25 -14.76
CA LEU A 206 -4.12 -11.32 -15.91
C LEU A 206 -3.42 -11.80 -17.19
N ARG A 207 -2.19 -11.33 -17.47
CA ARG A 207 -1.42 -11.78 -18.64
C ARG A 207 -1.09 -13.26 -18.59
N LYS A 208 -0.84 -13.83 -17.41
CA LYS A 208 -0.53 -15.26 -17.23
C LYS A 208 -1.77 -16.16 -17.39
N SER A 209 -2.97 -15.60 -17.27
CA SER A 209 -4.23 -16.34 -17.41
C SER A 209 -4.79 -16.34 -18.83
N ARG A 210 -4.18 -15.59 -19.75
CA ARG A 210 -4.50 -15.55 -21.20
C ARG A 210 -3.61 -16.51 -21.97
#